data_090eb126604b64902737fbb9fcc7a928
#
_entry.id   090eb126604b64902737fbb9fcc7a928
#
_cell.length_a   1.000
_cell.length_b   1.000
_cell.length_c   1.000
_cell.angle_alpha   90.00
_cell.angle_beta   90.00
_cell.angle_gamma   90.00
#
_symmetry.space_group_name_H-M   'P 1'
#
loop_
_entity.id
_entity.type
_entity.pdbx_description
1 polymer ?
#
loop_
_entity_poly.entity_id
_entity_poly.type
_entity_poly.pdbx_seq_one_letter_code
_entity_poly.pdbx_strand_id
1 'polypeptide(L)'
;MLCGKSRKDIFMHKFTIKNALKHLRVVMRHRRWVRHFCFKAHLFRQGLMHDISKYSPTEFIESVRYFVGTSSPIDACKKDKGYSAAWMHHKSHNKHHREYWTDNYDKGTTCVKMPWKYALECFCDFLGAGKAYNPDKFTPELEFDWWKSNRLNMKINLDTRMLIDILFISYVRYGESILSDRELISPLRKAYETTKDTQKKMGVAVLESNYCLGLEFMRNFSYDYPTWRVNPTIQSQLCGMFDEE
;
A
#
# COMPACT_ATOMS: atom_id res chain seq x y z
N MET A 1 9.36 -9.93 -37.91
CA MET A 1 8.42 -8.85 -38.30
C MET A 1 8.41 -7.81 -37.20
N LEU A 2 9.11 -6.68 -37.45
CA LEU A 2 9.09 -5.51 -36.54
C LEU A 2 7.83 -4.73 -36.87
N CYS A 3 6.83 -4.82 -35.98
CA CYS A 3 5.60 -4.05 -36.07
C CYS A 3 5.95 -2.56 -35.89
N GLY A 4 5.85 -1.80 -36.97
CA GLY A 4 6.14 -0.37 -36.95
C GLY A 4 5.18 0.40 -36.07
N LYS A 5 5.67 0.92 -34.96
CA LYS A 5 4.94 1.90 -34.14
C LYS A 5 4.65 3.13 -35.01
N SER A 6 3.40 3.50 -35.12
CA SER A 6 2.96 4.67 -35.86
C SER A 6 3.62 5.95 -35.31
N ARG A 7 3.99 6.89 -36.21
CA ARG A 7 4.52 8.22 -35.85
C ARG A 7 3.58 9.02 -34.94
N LYS A 8 2.29 8.64 -34.78
CA LYS A 8 1.33 9.24 -33.85
C LYS A 8 1.62 8.92 -32.39
N ASP A 9 2.24 7.77 -32.10
CA ASP A 9 2.51 7.33 -30.72
C ASP A 9 3.67 8.08 -30.07
N ILE A 10 4.57 8.64 -30.87
CA ILE A 10 5.75 9.39 -30.39
C ILE A 10 5.38 10.79 -29.87
N PHE A 11 4.19 11.32 -30.20
CA PHE A 11 3.77 12.69 -29.86
C PHE A 11 3.13 12.84 -28.46
N MET A 12 2.68 11.75 -27.82
CA MET A 12 1.89 11.81 -26.59
C MET A 12 2.70 12.04 -25.31
N HIS A 13 4.02 11.88 -25.32
CA HIS A 13 4.85 11.88 -24.10
C HIS A 13 5.78 13.10 -23.98
N LYS A 14 5.33 14.26 -24.44
CA LYS A 14 6.09 15.50 -24.29
C LYS A 14 5.90 16.10 -22.89
N PHE A 15 7.01 16.53 -22.30
CA PHE A 15 6.96 17.38 -21.12
C PHE A 15 6.29 18.73 -21.48
N THR A 16 5.26 19.10 -20.74
CA THR A 16 4.63 20.41 -20.86
C THR A 16 4.50 21.06 -19.51
N ILE A 17 4.65 22.38 -19.44
CA ILE A 17 4.46 23.15 -18.19
C ILE A 17 3.04 22.94 -17.62
N LYS A 18 2.04 22.87 -18.50
CA LYS A 18 0.64 22.62 -18.11
C LYS A 18 0.51 21.27 -17.38
N ASN A 19 1.10 20.21 -17.90
CA ASN A 19 1.09 18.88 -17.26
C ASN A 19 1.92 18.87 -15.97
N ALA A 20 3.07 19.57 -15.96
CA ALA A 20 3.91 19.71 -14.77
C ALA A 20 3.12 20.35 -13.61
N LEU A 21 2.42 21.44 -13.85
CA LEU A 21 1.59 22.11 -12.83
C LEU A 21 0.42 21.23 -12.36
N LYS A 22 -0.23 20.51 -13.30
CA LYS A 22 -1.32 19.58 -12.93
C LYS A 22 -0.80 18.41 -12.11
N HIS A 23 0.29 17.78 -12.54
CA HIS A 23 0.93 16.67 -11.83
C HIS A 23 1.38 17.11 -10.44
N LEU A 24 2.03 18.26 -10.33
CA LEU A 24 2.46 18.82 -9.05
C LEU A 24 1.27 18.98 -8.07
N ARG A 25 0.13 19.49 -8.55
CA ARG A 25 -1.08 19.61 -7.70
C ARG A 25 -1.58 18.25 -7.19
N VAL A 26 -1.53 17.21 -8.04
CA VAL A 26 -1.91 15.85 -7.61
C VAL A 26 -0.95 15.32 -6.56
N VAL A 27 0.37 15.46 -6.77
CA VAL A 27 1.40 15.05 -5.80
C VAL A 27 1.22 15.77 -4.46
N MET A 28 1.02 17.10 -4.49
CA MET A 28 0.80 17.90 -3.27
C MET A 28 -0.47 17.48 -2.53
N ARG A 29 -1.57 17.23 -3.25
CA ARG A 29 -2.84 16.78 -2.67
C ARG A 29 -2.70 15.40 -2.02
N HIS A 30 -2.06 14.45 -2.71
CA HIS A 30 -1.77 13.13 -2.19
C HIS A 30 -0.93 13.21 -0.90
N ARG A 31 0.21 13.89 -0.95
CA ARG A 31 1.08 14.08 0.23
C ARG A 31 0.37 14.77 1.40
N ARG A 32 -0.54 15.72 1.12
CA ARG A 32 -1.35 16.37 2.17
C ARG A 32 -2.24 15.36 2.89
N TRP A 33 -2.92 14.47 2.16
CA TRP A 33 -3.77 13.47 2.76
C TRP A 33 -2.98 12.39 3.51
N VAL A 34 -1.91 11.89 2.92
CA VAL A 34 -1.05 10.91 3.61
C VAL A 34 -0.47 11.52 4.89
N ARG A 35 -0.01 12.76 4.85
CA ARG A 35 0.46 13.47 6.05
C ARG A 35 -0.63 13.58 7.11
N HIS A 36 -1.87 13.88 6.72
CA HIS A 36 -3.01 13.93 7.64
C HIS A 36 -3.19 12.58 8.37
N PHE A 37 -3.25 11.48 7.63
CA PHE A 37 -3.40 10.14 8.23
C PHE A 37 -2.18 9.73 9.07
N CYS A 38 -0.98 9.96 8.57
CA CYS A 38 0.24 9.69 9.31
C CYS A 38 0.32 10.47 10.64
N PHE A 39 -0.11 11.73 10.66
CA PHE A 39 -0.12 12.53 11.89
C PHE A 39 -1.13 12.00 12.90
N LYS A 40 -2.31 11.58 12.46
CA LYS A 40 -3.27 10.86 13.32
C LYS A 40 -2.68 9.57 13.88
N ALA A 41 -1.89 8.86 13.09
CA ALA A 41 -1.19 7.63 13.50
C ALA A 41 0.11 7.87 14.29
N HIS A 42 0.39 9.11 14.70
CA HIS A 42 1.64 9.52 15.37
C HIS A 42 2.93 9.22 14.57
N LEU A 43 2.83 9.11 13.25
CA LEU A 43 3.94 8.91 12.31
C LEU A 43 4.42 10.25 11.73
N PHE A 44 4.82 11.20 12.57
CA PHE A 44 5.13 12.58 12.15
C PHE A 44 6.23 12.66 11.10
N ARG A 45 7.35 11.95 11.31
CA ARG A 45 8.47 11.93 10.36
C ARG A 45 8.05 11.34 9.02
N GLN A 46 7.35 10.20 9.03
CA GLN A 46 6.85 9.55 7.83
C GLN A 46 5.93 10.51 7.05
N GLY A 47 4.95 11.12 7.72
CA GLY A 47 4.03 12.05 7.07
C GLY A 47 4.69 13.29 6.46
N LEU A 48 5.79 13.79 7.04
CA LEU A 48 6.55 14.91 6.48
C LEU A 48 7.39 14.48 5.27
N MET A 49 8.05 13.32 5.38
CA MET A 49 9.01 12.82 4.39
C MET A 49 8.37 11.96 3.30
N HIS A 50 7.09 11.57 3.48
CA HIS A 50 6.37 10.74 2.53
C HIS A 50 6.51 11.27 1.11
N ASP A 51 6.92 10.39 0.20
CA ASP A 51 6.98 10.69 -1.24
C ASP A 51 7.78 11.94 -1.64
N ILE A 52 8.73 12.36 -0.83
CA ILE A 52 9.57 13.51 -1.18
C ILE A 52 10.38 13.24 -2.46
N SER A 53 10.67 11.97 -2.74
CA SER A 53 11.37 11.53 -3.95
C SER A 53 10.62 11.88 -5.24
N LYS A 54 9.29 12.05 -5.20
CA LYS A 54 8.46 12.48 -6.34
C LYS A 54 8.84 13.85 -6.93
N TYR A 55 9.60 14.65 -6.17
CA TYR A 55 10.14 15.91 -6.67
C TYR A 55 11.52 15.76 -7.33
N SER A 56 12.12 14.57 -7.29
CA SER A 56 13.36 14.30 -8.00
C SER A 56 13.16 14.42 -9.53
N PRO A 57 14.16 14.85 -10.29
CA PRO A 57 14.07 14.92 -11.75
C PRO A 57 13.68 13.57 -12.37
N THR A 58 14.21 12.46 -11.84
CA THR A 58 13.94 11.11 -12.34
C THR A 58 12.45 10.76 -12.27
N GLU A 59 11.80 11.04 -11.16
CA GLU A 59 10.38 10.73 -10.98
C GLU A 59 9.50 11.79 -11.64
N PHE A 60 9.81 13.06 -11.43
CA PHE A 60 8.94 14.15 -11.84
C PHE A 60 8.85 14.27 -13.36
N ILE A 61 9.99 14.24 -14.07
CA ILE A 61 10.01 14.44 -15.53
C ILE A 61 9.30 13.30 -16.25
N GLU A 62 9.56 12.03 -15.87
CA GLU A 62 8.87 10.90 -16.47
C GLU A 62 7.36 10.95 -16.17
N SER A 63 6.98 11.22 -14.91
CA SER A 63 5.58 11.32 -14.52
C SER A 63 4.84 12.42 -15.28
N VAL A 64 5.46 13.59 -15.49
CA VAL A 64 4.86 14.68 -16.27
C VAL A 64 4.64 14.30 -17.73
N ARG A 65 5.58 13.56 -18.33
CA ARG A 65 5.46 13.09 -19.73
C ARG A 65 4.28 12.14 -19.93
N TYR A 66 4.03 11.27 -18.95
CA TYR A 66 2.95 10.27 -18.99
C TYR A 66 1.67 10.71 -18.26
N PHE A 67 1.60 11.98 -17.86
CA PHE A 67 0.47 12.49 -17.09
C PHE A 67 -0.78 12.65 -17.96
N VAL A 68 -1.82 11.87 -17.66
CA VAL A 68 -3.14 11.94 -18.33
C VAL A 68 -4.25 12.48 -17.41
N GLY A 69 -3.97 12.65 -16.11
CA GLY A 69 -4.88 13.26 -15.14
C GLY A 69 -5.89 12.32 -14.49
N THR A 70 -6.19 11.18 -15.08
CA THR A 70 -7.22 10.23 -14.63
C THR A 70 -6.65 8.90 -14.11
N SER A 71 -5.36 8.65 -14.32
CA SER A 71 -4.68 7.43 -13.91
C SER A 71 -3.23 7.71 -13.54
N SER A 72 -2.59 6.71 -12.94
CA SER A 72 -1.17 6.77 -12.58
C SER A 72 -0.28 6.97 -13.82
N PRO A 73 0.58 8.00 -13.84
CA PRO A 73 1.57 8.16 -14.90
C PRO A 73 2.54 6.97 -15.02
N ILE A 74 2.83 6.33 -13.89
CA ILE A 74 3.68 5.14 -13.80
C ILE A 74 3.08 4.00 -14.61
N ASP A 75 1.77 3.75 -14.47
CA ASP A 75 1.10 2.68 -15.20
C ASP A 75 1.02 2.97 -16.69
N ALA A 76 0.79 4.25 -17.07
CA ALA A 76 0.84 4.67 -18.46
C ALA A 76 2.23 4.44 -19.07
N CYS A 77 3.30 4.76 -18.33
CA CYS A 77 4.68 4.51 -18.74
C CYS A 77 4.98 3.02 -18.90
N LYS A 78 4.54 2.18 -17.92
CA LYS A 78 4.73 0.73 -17.99
C LYS A 78 3.99 0.11 -19.17
N LYS A 79 2.78 0.57 -19.49
CA LYS A 79 2.02 0.10 -20.66
C LYS A 79 2.73 0.43 -21.98
N ASP A 80 3.40 1.56 -22.05
CA ASP A 80 4.12 1.99 -23.25
C ASP A 80 5.48 1.30 -23.40
N LYS A 81 6.30 1.30 -22.32
CA LYS A 81 7.71 0.87 -22.36
C LYS A 81 7.97 -0.50 -21.74
N GLY A 82 7.00 -1.08 -21.02
CA GLY A 82 7.19 -2.30 -20.23
C GLY A 82 7.79 -2.05 -18.84
N TYR A 83 8.31 -0.86 -18.58
CA TYR A 83 8.89 -0.45 -17.29
C TYR A 83 8.71 1.05 -17.04
N SER A 84 9.02 1.51 -15.82
CA SER A 84 9.08 2.93 -15.46
C SER A 84 10.32 3.19 -14.60
N ALA A 85 11.19 4.09 -15.06
CA ALA A 85 12.37 4.52 -14.30
C ALA A 85 11.96 5.32 -13.06
N ALA A 86 10.90 6.12 -13.17
CA ALA A 86 10.28 6.80 -12.02
C ALA A 86 9.86 5.80 -10.95
N TRP A 87 9.21 4.70 -11.32
CA TRP A 87 8.81 3.66 -10.38
C TRP A 87 10.01 2.94 -9.75
N MET A 88 11.01 2.60 -10.53
CA MET A 88 12.23 1.95 -10.02
C MET A 88 12.93 2.82 -8.98
N HIS A 89 13.06 4.13 -9.26
CA HIS A 89 13.58 5.10 -8.31
C HIS A 89 12.69 5.23 -7.09
N HIS A 90 11.38 5.40 -7.30
CA HIS A 90 10.40 5.60 -6.25
C HIS A 90 10.37 4.47 -5.22
N LYS A 91 10.20 3.22 -5.69
CA LYS A 91 10.14 2.05 -4.79
C LYS A 91 11.44 1.80 -4.02
N SER A 92 12.60 2.22 -4.54
CA SER A 92 13.89 2.06 -3.87
C SER A 92 14.16 3.13 -2.80
N HIS A 93 13.48 4.27 -2.85
CA HIS A 93 13.64 5.38 -1.92
C HIS A 93 12.52 5.47 -0.86
N ASN A 94 11.40 4.78 -1.08
CA ASN A 94 10.22 4.88 -0.24
C ASN A 94 9.88 3.53 0.42
N LYS A 95 10.23 3.43 1.71
CA LYS A 95 10.11 2.18 2.49
C LYS A 95 8.67 1.80 2.85
N HIS A 96 7.68 2.67 2.61
CA HIS A 96 6.27 2.32 2.74
C HIS A 96 5.75 1.49 1.57
N HIS A 97 6.48 1.41 0.45
CA HIS A 97 6.14 0.51 -0.64
C HIS A 97 6.59 -0.92 -0.34
N ARG A 98 5.67 -1.89 -0.50
CA ARG A 98 5.94 -3.32 -0.29
C ARG A 98 7.06 -3.85 -1.19
N GLU A 99 7.22 -3.26 -2.38
CA GLU A 99 8.25 -3.63 -3.34
C GLU A 99 9.68 -3.33 -2.84
N TYR A 100 9.84 -2.42 -1.89
CA TYR A 100 11.12 -2.21 -1.19
C TYR A 100 11.52 -3.44 -0.36
N TRP A 101 10.53 -4.17 0.14
CA TRP A 101 10.68 -5.34 1.01
C TRP A 101 10.56 -6.67 0.25
N THR A 102 10.63 -6.61 -1.09
CA THR A 102 10.53 -7.78 -1.96
C THR A 102 11.89 -8.07 -2.56
N ASP A 103 12.45 -9.24 -2.21
CA ASP A 103 13.68 -9.75 -2.77
C ASP A 103 13.37 -10.74 -3.88
N ASN A 104 13.87 -10.44 -5.07
CA ASN A 104 13.73 -11.30 -6.25
C ASN A 104 15.09 -11.94 -6.56
N TYR A 105 15.13 -13.26 -6.59
CA TYR A 105 16.32 -14.03 -6.96
C TYR A 105 15.93 -15.13 -7.96
N ASP A 106 16.92 -15.78 -8.57
CA ASP A 106 16.70 -16.73 -9.68
C ASP A 106 15.74 -17.88 -9.36
N LYS A 107 15.63 -18.24 -8.10
CA LYS A 107 14.76 -19.34 -7.63
C LYS A 107 13.38 -18.87 -7.13
N GLY A 108 13.09 -17.58 -7.13
CA GLY A 108 11.80 -17.09 -6.67
C GLY A 108 11.79 -15.66 -6.12
N THR A 109 10.74 -15.36 -5.38
CA THR A 109 10.51 -14.07 -4.75
C THR A 109 10.24 -14.25 -3.26
N THR A 110 10.94 -13.51 -2.42
CA THR A 110 10.69 -13.47 -0.97
C THR A 110 10.18 -12.11 -0.56
N CYS A 111 9.10 -12.07 0.21
CA CYS A 111 8.55 -10.83 0.77
C CYS A 111 8.94 -10.73 2.25
N VAL A 112 9.78 -9.77 2.58
CA VAL A 112 10.22 -9.52 3.96
C VAL A 112 9.15 -8.73 4.71
N LYS A 113 8.94 -9.07 5.99
CA LYS A 113 8.01 -8.37 6.85
C LYS A 113 8.39 -6.89 6.99
N MET A 114 7.46 -6.00 6.70
CA MET A 114 7.67 -4.56 6.85
C MET A 114 7.78 -4.19 8.33
N PRO A 115 8.72 -3.33 8.76
CA PRO A 115 8.66 -2.76 10.09
C PRO A 115 7.36 -1.99 10.30
N TRP A 116 6.77 -2.06 11.51
CA TRP A 116 5.49 -1.48 11.88
C TRP A 116 5.23 -0.08 11.28
N LYS A 117 6.18 0.84 11.46
CA LYS A 117 6.04 2.23 11.00
C LYS A 117 5.83 2.36 9.49
N TYR A 118 6.46 1.48 8.69
CA TYR A 118 6.33 1.48 7.24
C TYR A 118 5.08 0.75 6.77
N ALA A 119 4.67 -0.31 7.48
CA ALA A 119 3.41 -0.97 7.21
C ALA A 119 2.21 -0.06 7.50
N LEU A 120 2.25 0.69 8.61
CA LEU A 120 1.22 1.67 8.94
C LEU A 120 1.25 2.88 8.00
N GLU A 121 2.45 3.34 7.56
CA GLU A 121 2.59 4.37 6.53
C GLU A 121 2.02 3.88 5.18
N CYS A 122 2.23 2.62 4.80
CA CYS A 122 1.64 2.00 3.60
C CYS A 122 0.10 2.04 3.65
N PHE A 123 -0.49 1.75 4.79
CA PHE A 123 -1.94 1.89 4.98
C PHE A 123 -2.40 3.35 4.82
N CYS A 124 -1.69 4.29 5.44
CA CYS A 124 -1.97 5.73 5.28
C CYS A 124 -1.83 6.19 3.82
N ASP A 125 -0.90 5.60 3.06
CA ASP A 125 -0.69 5.87 1.64
C ASP A 125 -1.89 5.42 0.80
N PHE A 126 -2.43 4.22 1.03
CA PHE A 126 -3.65 3.76 0.36
C PHE A 126 -4.81 4.74 0.59
N LEU A 127 -5.09 5.11 1.85
CA LEU A 127 -6.15 6.08 2.17
C LEU A 127 -5.91 7.45 1.51
N GLY A 128 -4.66 7.90 1.53
CA GLY A 128 -4.26 9.18 0.93
C GLY A 128 -4.39 9.18 -0.59
N ALA A 129 -4.11 8.07 -1.25
CA ALA A 129 -4.29 7.88 -2.68
C ALA A 129 -5.78 7.91 -3.05
N GLY A 130 -6.62 7.13 -2.36
CA GLY A 130 -8.07 7.15 -2.57
C GLY A 130 -8.65 8.55 -2.47
N LYS A 131 -8.34 9.28 -1.40
CA LYS A 131 -8.79 10.70 -1.22
C LYS A 131 -8.20 11.67 -2.26
N ALA A 132 -7.00 11.42 -2.76
CA ALA A 132 -6.37 12.32 -3.72
C ALA A 132 -6.91 12.15 -5.14
N TYR A 133 -7.19 10.91 -5.56
CA TYR A 133 -7.67 10.60 -6.90
C TYR A 133 -9.19 10.66 -7.03
N ASN A 134 -9.94 10.37 -5.97
CA ASN A 134 -11.41 10.32 -5.97
C ASN A 134 -12.00 11.12 -4.78
N PRO A 135 -11.74 12.44 -4.66
CA PRO A 135 -12.12 13.21 -3.48
C PRO A 135 -13.62 13.18 -3.19
N ASP A 136 -14.45 13.21 -4.25
CA ASP A 136 -15.90 13.28 -4.14
C ASP A 136 -16.58 11.89 -3.97
N LYS A 137 -15.85 10.82 -4.21
CA LYS A 137 -16.35 9.43 -4.16
C LYS A 137 -15.67 8.58 -3.09
N PHE A 138 -14.68 9.12 -2.41
CA PHE A 138 -13.95 8.36 -1.40
C PHE A 138 -14.86 7.99 -0.23
N THR A 139 -14.99 6.69 0.01
CA THR A 139 -15.53 6.14 1.27
C THR A 139 -14.60 5.05 1.79
N PRO A 140 -14.62 4.76 3.10
CA PRO A 140 -13.85 3.65 3.67
C PRO A 140 -14.13 2.31 2.98
N GLU A 141 -15.41 2.05 2.65
CA GLU A 141 -15.87 0.82 2.01
C GLU A 141 -15.29 0.67 0.59
N LEU A 142 -15.31 1.74 -0.22
CA LEU A 142 -14.75 1.70 -1.58
C LEU A 142 -13.24 1.45 -1.57
N GLU A 143 -12.52 2.02 -0.62
CA GLU A 143 -11.08 1.79 -0.49
C GLU A 143 -10.79 0.37 0.00
N PHE A 144 -11.61 -0.17 0.90
CA PHE A 144 -11.52 -1.56 1.33
C PHE A 144 -11.84 -2.53 0.20
N ASP A 145 -12.88 -2.27 -0.62
CA ASP A 145 -13.23 -3.09 -1.79
C ASP A 145 -12.09 -3.09 -2.82
N TRP A 146 -11.45 -1.94 -3.04
CA TRP A 146 -10.24 -1.88 -3.86
C TRP A 146 -9.12 -2.74 -3.28
N TRP A 147 -8.88 -2.67 -1.96
CA TRP A 147 -7.88 -3.50 -1.29
C TRP A 147 -8.20 -4.99 -1.44
N LYS A 148 -9.43 -5.43 -1.14
CA LYS A 148 -9.87 -6.83 -1.30
C LYS A 148 -9.61 -7.35 -2.70
N SER A 149 -9.96 -6.58 -3.72
CA SER A 149 -9.81 -6.98 -5.13
C SER A 149 -8.35 -7.09 -5.59
N ASN A 150 -7.40 -6.48 -4.87
CA ASN A 150 -6.00 -6.43 -5.29
C ASN A 150 -5.05 -7.18 -4.36
N ARG A 151 -5.41 -7.41 -3.09
CA ARG A 151 -4.50 -7.87 -2.04
C ARG A 151 -3.82 -9.20 -2.34
N LEU A 152 -4.51 -10.14 -2.97
CA LEU A 152 -3.98 -11.46 -3.30
C LEU A 152 -2.96 -11.43 -4.44
N ASN A 153 -3.14 -10.50 -5.37
CA ASN A 153 -2.22 -10.30 -6.49
C ASN A 153 -0.97 -9.49 -6.10
N MET A 154 -0.94 -8.94 -4.87
CA MET A 154 0.19 -8.17 -4.38
C MET A 154 1.25 -9.07 -3.75
N LYS A 155 2.49 -8.92 -4.21
CA LYS A 155 3.65 -9.52 -3.52
C LYS A 155 3.91 -8.75 -2.24
N ILE A 156 3.43 -9.27 -1.13
CA ILE A 156 3.55 -8.68 0.21
C ILE A 156 3.69 -9.79 1.26
N ASN A 157 4.46 -9.55 2.31
CA ASN A 157 4.58 -10.49 3.42
C ASN A 157 3.22 -10.73 4.09
N LEU A 158 2.92 -11.96 4.47
CA LEU A 158 1.61 -12.34 5.01
C LEU A 158 1.24 -11.58 6.28
N ASP A 159 2.16 -11.44 7.24
CA ASP A 159 1.89 -10.70 8.46
C ASP A 159 1.58 -9.23 8.17
N THR A 160 2.27 -8.64 7.18
CA THR A 160 2.03 -7.27 6.74
C THR A 160 0.66 -7.14 6.05
N ARG A 161 0.28 -8.11 5.22
CA ARG A 161 -1.03 -8.14 4.56
C ARG A 161 -2.15 -8.23 5.59
N MET A 162 -2.02 -9.12 6.57
CA MET A 162 -3.00 -9.26 7.65
C MET A 162 -3.14 -8.01 8.51
N LEU A 163 -2.02 -7.35 8.81
CA LEU A 163 -2.08 -6.06 9.50
C LEU A 163 -2.92 -5.06 8.72
N ILE A 164 -2.70 -4.95 7.41
CA ILE A 164 -3.45 -4.04 6.55
C ILE A 164 -4.92 -4.45 6.45
N ASP A 165 -5.24 -5.76 6.40
CA ASP A 165 -6.62 -6.28 6.43
C ASP A 165 -7.35 -5.82 7.70
N ILE A 166 -6.74 -5.99 8.87
CA ILE A 166 -7.30 -5.57 10.15
C ILE A 166 -7.51 -4.05 10.20
N LEU A 167 -6.53 -3.29 9.70
CA LEU A 167 -6.63 -1.83 9.66
C LEU A 167 -7.78 -1.37 8.75
N PHE A 168 -7.97 -1.98 7.57
CA PHE A 168 -9.09 -1.65 6.68
C PHE A 168 -10.44 -2.00 7.28
N ILE A 169 -10.61 -3.21 7.83
CA ILE A 169 -11.85 -3.62 8.50
C ILE A 169 -12.19 -2.65 9.65
N SER A 170 -11.20 -2.32 10.46
CA SER A 170 -11.38 -1.36 11.55
C SER A 170 -11.71 0.04 11.03
N TYR A 171 -11.10 0.47 9.92
CA TYR A 171 -11.33 1.77 9.31
C TYR A 171 -12.75 1.91 8.73
N VAL A 172 -13.27 0.86 8.09
CA VAL A 172 -14.67 0.82 7.62
C VAL A 172 -15.62 1.00 8.79
N ARG A 173 -15.34 0.36 9.93
CA ARG A 173 -16.24 0.37 11.07
C ARG A 173 -16.15 1.64 11.92
N TYR A 174 -14.96 2.16 12.15
CA TYR A 174 -14.72 3.22 13.13
C TYR A 174 -14.15 4.51 12.51
N GLY A 175 -13.91 4.51 11.20
CA GLY A 175 -13.36 5.65 10.48
C GLY A 175 -11.91 5.98 10.91
N GLU A 176 -11.56 7.25 10.74
CA GLU A 176 -10.20 7.74 11.00
C GLU A 176 -9.76 7.68 12.47
N SER A 177 -10.70 7.48 13.42
CA SER A 177 -10.40 7.42 14.85
C SER A 177 -9.46 6.25 15.19
N ILE A 178 -9.50 5.16 14.41
CA ILE A 178 -8.63 4.00 14.63
C ILE A 178 -7.14 4.36 14.62
N LEU A 179 -6.73 5.35 13.85
CA LEU A 179 -5.31 5.73 13.73
C LEU A 179 -4.73 6.32 15.02
N SER A 180 -5.58 6.92 15.86
CA SER A 180 -5.21 7.49 17.16
C SER A 180 -5.71 6.67 18.35
N ASP A 181 -6.49 5.61 18.10
CA ASP A 181 -7.02 4.75 19.14
C ASP A 181 -5.91 3.86 19.73
N ARG A 182 -5.46 4.22 20.92
CA ARG A 182 -4.40 3.48 21.61
C ARG A 182 -4.84 2.08 22.05
N GLU A 183 -6.12 1.87 22.31
CA GLU A 183 -6.65 0.57 22.73
C GLU A 183 -6.62 -0.43 21.57
N LEU A 184 -6.71 0.04 20.32
CA LEU A 184 -6.56 -0.78 19.14
C LEU A 184 -5.09 -0.84 18.67
N ILE A 185 -4.44 0.31 18.50
CA ILE A 185 -3.13 0.40 17.86
C ILE A 185 -2.01 -0.22 18.70
N SER A 186 -2.05 -0.07 20.04
CA SER A 186 -0.96 -0.59 20.88
C SER A 186 -0.93 -2.12 20.93
N PRO A 187 -2.06 -2.83 21.18
CA PRO A 187 -2.08 -4.30 21.13
C PRO A 187 -1.78 -4.82 19.72
N LEU A 188 -2.33 -4.17 18.68
CA LEU A 188 -2.08 -4.55 17.28
C LEU A 188 -0.60 -4.44 16.92
N ARG A 189 0.04 -3.35 17.33
CA ARG A 189 1.48 -3.16 17.15
C ARG A 189 2.28 -4.22 17.90
N LYS A 190 1.96 -4.47 19.17
CA LYS A 190 2.65 -5.47 19.99
C LYS A 190 2.54 -6.84 19.35
N ALA A 191 1.34 -7.28 18.97
CA ALA A 191 1.12 -8.55 18.29
C ALA A 191 1.92 -8.64 16.99
N TYR A 192 1.91 -7.59 16.16
CA TYR A 192 2.65 -7.54 14.91
C TYR A 192 4.17 -7.62 15.13
N GLU A 193 4.73 -6.85 16.07
CA GLU A 193 6.16 -6.81 16.33
C GLU A 193 6.69 -8.09 16.99
N THR A 194 5.88 -8.77 17.83
CA THR A 194 6.26 -10.00 18.52
C THR A 194 6.07 -11.26 17.69
N THR A 195 5.16 -11.27 16.73
CA THR A 195 5.00 -12.39 15.80
C THR A 195 6.27 -12.55 14.97
N LYS A 196 6.93 -13.68 15.07
CA LYS A 196 8.09 -14.00 14.23
C LYS A 196 7.65 -14.07 12.78
N ASP A 197 8.46 -13.51 11.87
CA ASP A 197 8.17 -13.53 10.44
C ASP A 197 7.87 -14.96 9.99
N THR A 198 6.62 -15.18 9.64
CA THR A 198 6.08 -16.51 9.38
C THR A 198 6.67 -17.13 8.12
N GLN A 199 6.95 -16.32 7.10
CA GLN A 199 7.60 -16.78 5.87
C GLN A 199 9.04 -17.28 6.12
N LYS A 200 9.72 -16.67 7.09
CA LYS A 200 11.08 -17.06 7.45
C LYS A 200 11.15 -18.43 8.11
N LYS A 201 10.08 -18.85 8.81
CA LYS A 201 10.00 -20.16 9.47
C LYS A 201 9.68 -21.30 8.50
N MET A 202 9.00 -21.05 7.40
CA MET A 202 8.32 -22.09 6.60
C MET A 202 8.89 -22.25 5.18
N GLY A 203 9.82 -21.38 4.75
CA GLY A 203 10.40 -21.43 3.41
C GLY A 203 9.42 -21.03 2.30
N VAL A 204 9.90 -21.03 1.07
CA VAL A 204 9.17 -20.50 -0.12
C VAL A 204 7.92 -21.34 -0.48
N ALA A 205 7.83 -22.58 -0.01
CA ALA A 205 6.75 -23.51 -0.37
C ALA A 205 5.39 -23.20 0.28
N VAL A 206 5.32 -22.25 1.19
CA VAL A 206 4.12 -21.97 2.01
C VAL A 206 3.26 -20.83 1.48
N LEU A 207 3.55 -20.33 0.30
CA LEU A 207 2.66 -19.36 -0.37
C LEU A 207 1.25 -19.93 -0.70
N GLU A 208 1.08 -21.25 -0.58
CA GLU A 208 -0.16 -21.95 -0.95
C GLU A 208 -1.12 -22.24 0.23
N SER A 209 -0.68 -22.07 1.50
CA SER A 209 -1.59 -22.24 2.65
C SER A 209 -1.60 -21.01 3.56
N ASN A 210 -2.24 -19.96 3.09
CA ASN A 210 -2.35 -18.68 3.80
C ASN A 210 -3.08 -18.78 5.15
N TYR A 211 -3.89 -19.80 5.35
CA TYR A 211 -4.80 -19.96 6.49
C TYR A 211 -4.07 -20.17 7.83
N CYS A 212 -3.07 -21.05 7.87
CA CYS A 212 -2.41 -21.39 9.14
C CYS A 212 -1.50 -20.31 9.68
N LEU A 213 -1.01 -19.41 8.83
CA LEU A 213 0.01 -18.43 9.16
C LEU A 213 -0.57 -17.18 9.81
N GLY A 214 -1.75 -16.80 9.39
CA GLY A 214 -2.49 -15.71 9.98
C GLY A 214 -2.96 -16.01 11.41
N LEU A 215 -3.14 -17.28 11.76
CA LEU A 215 -3.65 -17.67 13.06
C LEU A 215 -2.71 -17.31 14.24
N GLU A 216 -1.38 -17.35 14.06
CA GLU A 216 -0.47 -16.96 15.14
C GLU A 216 -0.56 -15.45 15.41
N PHE A 217 -0.57 -14.63 14.37
CA PHE A 217 -0.75 -13.19 14.51
C PHE A 217 -2.11 -12.84 15.11
N MET A 218 -3.18 -13.46 14.63
CA MET A 218 -4.54 -13.27 15.15
C MET A 218 -4.66 -13.73 16.59
N ARG A 219 -4.02 -14.84 16.97
CA ARG A 219 -3.98 -15.33 18.34
C ARG A 219 -3.28 -14.31 19.25
N ASN A 220 -2.11 -13.83 18.87
CA ASN A 220 -1.35 -12.85 19.64
C ASN A 220 -2.15 -11.54 19.78
N PHE A 221 -2.76 -11.07 18.70
CA PHE A 221 -3.59 -9.87 18.71
C PHE A 221 -4.83 -10.06 19.63
N SER A 222 -5.56 -11.15 19.47
CA SER A 222 -6.78 -11.41 20.28
C SER A 222 -6.50 -11.68 21.75
N TYR A 223 -5.29 -12.11 22.10
CA TYR A 223 -4.87 -12.26 23.50
C TYR A 223 -4.67 -10.91 24.19
N ASP A 224 -3.99 -10.00 23.51
CA ASP A 224 -3.69 -8.66 24.05
C ASP A 224 -4.85 -7.65 23.87
N TYR A 225 -5.87 -7.99 23.09
CA TYR A 225 -7.06 -7.15 22.84
C TYR A 225 -8.35 -7.94 23.05
N PRO A 226 -8.79 -8.14 24.32
CA PRO A 226 -9.95 -8.98 24.67
C PRO A 226 -11.26 -8.55 23.99
N THR A 227 -11.46 -7.25 23.77
CA THR A 227 -12.65 -6.71 23.07
C THR A 227 -12.73 -7.13 21.61
N TRP A 228 -11.61 -7.47 20.98
CA TRP A 228 -11.56 -8.07 19.67
C TRP A 228 -12.27 -9.44 19.62
N ARG A 229 -12.08 -10.27 20.66
CA ARG A 229 -12.74 -11.58 20.78
C ARG A 229 -14.26 -11.48 20.88
N VAL A 230 -14.76 -10.35 21.40
CA VAL A 230 -16.19 -10.10 21.62
C VAL A 230 -16.85 -9.49 20.37
N ASN A 231 -16.08 -9.17 19.33
CA ASN A 231 -16.62 -8.60 18.10
C ASN A 231 -16.73 -9.66 16.98
N PRO A 232 -17.81 -10.46 16.97
CA PRO A 232 -17.97 -11.57 16.03
C PRO A 232 -17.99 -11.11 14.56
N THR A 233 -18.37 -9.84 14.30
CA THR A 233 -18.45 -9.31 12.94
C THR A 233 -17.08 -9.14 12.30
N ILE A 234 -16.10 -8.61 13.05
CA ILE A 234 -14.74 -8.42 12.51
C ILE A 234 -14.07 -9.80 12.34
N GLN A 235 -14.26 -10.69 13.32
CA GLN A 235 -13.73 -12.04 13.23
C GLN A 235 -14.34 -12.81 12.05
N SER A 236 -15.66 -12.70 11.84
CA SER A 236 -16.35 -13.30 10.70
C SER A 236 -15.89 -12.73 9.37
N GLN A 237 -15.67 -11.41 9.26
CA GLN A 237 -15.17 -10.78 8.05
C GLN A 237 -13.74 -11.22 7.73
N LEU A 238 -12.87 -11.36 8.74
CA LEU A 238 -11.53 -11.89 8.53
C LEU A 238 -11.56 -13.36 8.13
N CYS A 239 -12.36 -14.19 8.79
CA CYS A 239 -12.52 -15.60 8.39
C CYS A 239 -13.05 -15.70 6.96
N GLY A 240 -14.09 -14.95 6.60
CA GLY A 240 -14.61 -14.92 5.24
C GLY A 240 -13.58 -14.49 4.18
N MET A 241 -12.66 -13.56 4.53
CA MET A 241 -11.56 -13.17 3.62
C MET A 241 -10.52 -14.28 3.43
N PHE A 242 -10.41 -15.23 4.36
CA PHE A 242 -9.50 -16.37 4.26
C PHE A 242 -10.15 -17.58 3.57
N ASP A 243 -11.47 -17.72 3.66
CA ASP A 243 -12.22 -18.80 3.02
C ASP A 243 -12.35 -18.62 1.50
N GLU A 244 -12.11 -17.39 1.00
CA GLU A 244 -12.08 -17.05 -0.44
C GLU A 244 -10.71 -17.32 -1.10
N GLU A 245 -9.70 -17.81 -0.35
CA GLU A 245 -8.35 -18.16 -0.82
C GLU A 245 -8.21 -19.68 -1.04
#